data_98d17969e070ebb04ce1a6aa92bbf630
#
_entry.id   98d17969e070ebb04ce1a6aa92bbf630
#
_cell.length_a   1.000
_cell.length_b   1.000
_cell.length_c   1.000
_cell.angle_alpha   90.00
_cell.angle_beta   90.00
_cell.angle_gamma   90.00
#
_symmetry.space_group_name_H-M   'P 1'
#
loop_
_entity.id
_entity.type
_entity.pdbx_description
1 polymer ?
#
loop_
_entity_poly.entity_id
_entity_poly.type
_entity_poly.pdbx_seq_one_letter_code
_entity_poly.pdbx_strand_id
1 'polypeptide(L)'
;RAVKRLWALILLLPIALGKTYLVPIEGEIDPALAVFVEQALARAEREAASGVPFLIDTPGGRVDAAIRISDRILQTPLPTLAVVQNAFSAGALIALSCRQIVMLPGSEIGAALPVVALPLQEPQAADQKVISALKGKFRAVAEARGRPVELAEAMVDPNLEVPGLSAKGEPLTLSADKAVELKVADLKAASLYEALQAAGFSPEVERLAPGPRVQVARFLTSSTVAGLLLALGLLLLLVELFTPGFGVAGALGLAFLALYFAGGWLAGLSGAFELLLFLLAVALLLAEALLFPGCGIAGASRAGSILASVYFTFGENALLVLSVA
;
A
#
# COMPACT_ATOMS: atom_id res chain seq x y z
N ARG A 1 -48.43 48.23 -25.45
CA ARG A 1 -47.16 48.17 -24.66
C ARG A 1 -47.18 46.86 -23.83
N ALA A 2 -46.71 45.72 -24.44
CA ALA A 2 -46.69 44.44 -23.82
C ALA A 2 -45.33 44.29 -23.10
N VAL A 3 -45.37 44.23 -21.79
CA VAL A 3 -44.21 43.86 -20.98
C VAL A 3 -44.09 42.30 -21.03
N LYS A 4 -43.15 41.85 -21.81
CA LYS A 4 -42.78 40.42 -21.83
C LYS A 4 -42.10 40.10 -20.48
N ARG A 5 -42.80 39.43 -19.59
CA ARG A 5 -42.22 38.76 -18.42
C ARG A 5 -41.44 37.53 -18.90
N LEU A 6 -40.13 37.67 -18.99
CA LEU A 6 -39.22 36.59 -19.20
C LEU A 6 -39.11 35.82 -17.87
N TRP A 7 -39.84 34.71 -17.75
CA TRP A 7 -39.64 33.74 -16.68
C TRP A 7 -38.33 33.01 -16.99
N ALA A 8 -37.26 33.42 -16.34
CA ALA A 8 -36.07 32.59 -16.28
C ALA A 8 -36.41 31.32 -15.51
N LEU A 9 -36.68 30.25 -16.25
CA LEU A 9 -36.80 28.91 -15.70
C LEU A 9 -35.38 28.52 -15.27
N ILE A 10 -34.99 28.79 -14.03
CA ILE A 10 -33.83 28.19 -13.41
C ILE A 10 -34.19 26.74 -13.27
N LEU A 11 -33.74 25.92 -14.24
CA LEU A 11 -33.64 24.48 -14.10
C LEU A 11 -32.70 24.24 -12.91
N LEU A 12 -33.27 24.13 -11.72
CA LEU A 12 -32.63 23.39 -10.62
C LEU A 12 -32.49 21.96 -11.10
N LEU A 13 -31.40 21.70 -11.84
CA LEU A 13 -30.96 20.31 -11.94
C LEU A 13 -30.84 19.82 -10.49
N PRO A 14 -31.52 18.72 -10.11
CA PRO A 14 -31.22 18.09 -8.86
C PRO A 14 -29.74 17.75 -8.93
N ILE A 15 -28.92 18.41 -8.12
CA ILE A 15 -27.60 17.89 -7.81
C ILE A 15 -27.93 16.53 -7.24
N ALA A 16 -27.75 15.49 -8.05
CA ALA A 16 -27.82 14.13 -7.57
C ALA A 16 -26.79 14.07 -6.46
N LEU A 17 -27.28 14.08 -5.23
CA LEU A 17 -26.49 13.85 -4.02
C LEU A 17 -26.04 12.39 -4.09
N GLY A 18 -25.06 12.15 -4.96
CA GLY A 18 -24.39 10.85 -5.04
C GLY A 18 -23.84 10.53 -3.66
N LYS A 19 -23.86 9.26 -3.28
CA LYS A 19 -23.27 8.80 -2.02
C LYS A 19 -21.80 9.21 -1.95
N THR A 20 -21.36 9.60 -0.76
CA THR A 20 -19.93 9.82 -0.48
C THR A 20 -19.38 8.56 0.17
N TYR A 21 -18.31 7.97 -0.42
CA TYR A 21 -17.68 6.75 0.10
C TYR A 21 -16.40 7.09 0.84
N LEU A 22 -16.39 6.90 2.16
CA LEU A 22 -15.19 7.06 2.98
C LEU A 22 -14.35 5.78 2.92
N VAL A 23 -13.11 5.91 2.46
CA VAL A 23 -12.15 4.81 2.34
C VAL A 23 -11.06 4.97 3.39
N PRO A 24 -10.94 4.06 4.38
CA PRO A 24 -9.88 4.10 5.36
C PRO A 24 -8.56 3.61 4.76
N ILE A 25 -7.48 4.37 5.00
CA ILE A 25 -6.09 4.01 4.75
C ILE A 25 -5.42 3.93 6.12
N GLU A 26 -5.57 2.79 6.78
CA GLU A 26 -5.16 2.60 8.17
C GLU A 26 -4.13 1.47 8.29
N GLY A 27 -3.13 1.69 9.16
CA GLY A 27 -2.04 0.74 9.40
C GLY A 27 -1.05 0.67 8.25
N GLU A 28 -0.35 -0.45 8.11
CA GLU A 28 0.68 -0.65 7.06
C GLU A 28 0.05 -0.63 5.66
N ILE A 29 0.70 0.08 4.74
CA ILE A 29 0.31 0.11 3.32
C ILE A 29 0.90 -1.13 2.65
N ASP A 30 0.02 -2.04 2.27
CA ASP A 30 0.32 -3.34 1.67
C ASP A 30 -0.44 -3.53 0.35
N PRO A 31 -0.08 -4.53 -0.47
CA PRO A 31 -0.75 -4.78 -1.75
C PRO A 31 -2.22 -5.14 -1.63
N ALA A 32 -2.65 -5.76 -0.53
CA ALA A 32 -4.06 -6.07 -0.33
C ALA A 32 -4.88 -4.81 -0.03
N LEU A 33 -4.28 -3.82 0.66
CA LEU A 33 -4.86 -2.49 0.80
C LEU A 33 -4.99 -1.79 -0.56
N ALA A 34 -3.99 -1.93 -1.44
CA ALA A 34 -4.08 -1.38 -2.80
C ALA A 34 -5.25 -1.99 -3.58
N VAL A 35 -5.44 -3.32 -3.51
CA VAL A 35 -6.61 -4.00 -4.09
C VAL A 35 -7.93 -3.47 -3.51
N PHE A 36 -8.00 -3.27 -2.20
CA PHE A 36 -9.18 -2.69 -1.56
C PHE A 36 -9.50 -1.28 -2.06
N VAL A 37 -8.50 -0.41 -2.15
CA VAL A 37 -8.67 0.97 -2.65
C VAL A 37 -9.14 0.97 -4.11
N GLU A 38 -8.57 0.11 -4.96
CA GLU A 38 -9.00 -0.04 -6.35
C GLU A 38 -10.46 -0.48 -6.46
N GLN A 39 -10.86 -1.47 -5.66
CA GLN A 39 -12.25 -1.94 -5.61
C GLN A 39 -13.20 -0.87 -5.09
N ALA A 40 -12.79 -0.11 -4.07
CA ALA A 40 -13.55 1.00 -3.50
C ALA A 40 -13.79 2.11 -4.54
N LEU A 41 -12.72 2.54 -5.22
CA LEU A 41 -12.82 3.54 -6.30
C LEU A 41 -13.65 3.04 -7.48
N ALA A 42 -13.45 1.79 -7.91
CA ALA A 42 -14.26 1.21 -8.99
C ALA A 42 -15.75 1.09 -8.61
N ARG A 43 -16.07 0.81 -7.35
CA ARG A 43 -17.43 0.83 -6.84
C ARG A 43 -18.01 2.24 -6.87
N ALA A 44 -17.26 3.22 -6.32
CA ALA A 44 -17.68 4.61 -6.30
C ALA A 44 -17.94 5.17 -7.71
N GLU A 45 -17.11 4.84 -8.68
CA GLU A 45 -17.30 5.23 -10.09
C GLU A 45 -18.55 4.60 -10.71
N ARG A 46 -18.76 3.30 -10.49
CA ARG A 46 -19.97 2.61 -11.02
C ARG A 46 -21.27 3.15 -10.42
N GLU A 47 -21.24 3.55 -9.17
CA GLU A 47 -22.41 4.09 -8.45
C GLU A 47 -22.54 5.61 -8.58
N ALA A 48 -21.71 6.24 -9.44
CA ALA A 48 -21.69 7.68 -9.66
C ALA A 48 -21.64 8.46 -8.34
N ALA A 49 -20.73 8.09 -7.45
CA ALA A 49 -20.52 8.72 -6.16
C ALA A 49 -20.20 10.22 -6.32
N SER A 50 -20.62 11.04 -5.35
CA SER A 50 -20.30 12.48 -5.33
C SER A 50 -18.82 12.75 -5.04
N GLY A 51 -18.12 11.78 -4.42
CA GLY A 51 -16.69 11.83 -4.17
C GLY A 51 -16.22 10.75 -3.21
N VAL A 52 -14.90 10.67 -3.06
CA VAL A 52 -14.23 9.64 -2.25
C VAL A 52 -13.23 10.30 -1.31
N PRO A 53 -13.61 10.59 -0.06
CA PRO A 53 -12.67 10.92 1.00
C PRO A 53 -11.91 9.68 1.48
N PHE A 54 -10.61 9.85 1.70
CA PHE A 54 -9.70 8.90 2.31
C PHE A 54 -9.34 9.37 3.71
N LEU A 55 -9.61 8.55 4.73
CA LEU A 55 -9.12 8.79 6.08
C LEU A 55 -7.75 8.13 6.20
N ILE A 56 -6.70 8.93 6.36
CA ILE A 56 -5.31 8.45 6.32
C ILE A 56 -4.72 8.48 7.73
N ASP A 57 -4.42 7.28 8.24
CA ASP A 57 -3.72 7.07 9.51
C ASP A 57 -2.74 5.89 9.36
N THR A 58 -1.53 6.18 8.90
CA THR A 58 -0.57 5.16 8.51
C THR A 58 0.87 5.56 8.84
N PRO A 59 1.68 4.62 9.36
CA PRO A 59 3.12 4.81 9.48
C PRO A 59 3.85 4.68 8.13
N GLY A 60 3.16 4.25 7.08
CA GLY A 60 3.75 3.95 5.78
C GLY A 60 3.59 2.49 5.39
N GLY A 61 4.50 1.99 4.57
CA GLY A 61 4.51 0.62 4.10
C GLY A 61 5.20 0.45 2.75
N ARG A 62 4.72 -0.48 1.93
CA ARG A 62 5.37 -0.84 0.66
C ARG A 62 5.22 0.25 -0.40
N VAL A 63 6.34 0.58 -1.03
CA VAL A 63 6.41 1.60 -2.09
C VAL A 63 5.57 1.22 -3.32
N ASP A 64 5.61 -0.05 -3.74
CA ASP A 64 4.84 -0.54 -4.89
C ASP A 64 3.32 -0.42 -4.66
N ALA A 65 2.85 -0.76 -3.47
CA ALA A 65 1.45 -0.59 -3.09
C ALA A 65 1.05 0.90 -3.04
N ALA A 66 1.91 1.75 -2.50
CA ALA A 66 1.68 3.19 -2.44
C ALA A 66 1.60 3.82 -3.84
N ILE A 67 2.51 3.45 -4.75
CA ILE A 67 2.48 3.91 -6.14
C ILE A 67 1.20 3.47 -6.83
N ARG A 68 0.79 2.21 -6.65
CA ARG A 68 -0.44 1.65 -7.23
C ARG A 68 -1.69 2.39 -6.73
N ILE A 69 -1.77 2.69 -5.43
CA ILE A 69 -2.85 3.49 -4.84
C ILE A 69 -2.82 4.92 -5.40
N SER A 70 -1.65 5.56 -5.40
CA SER A 70 -1.43 6.90 -5.94
C SER A 70 -1.91 7.02 -7.39
N ASP A 71 -1.48 6.10 -8.26
CA ASP A 71 -1.86 6.09 -9.68
C ASP A 71 -3.37 5.94 -9.84
N ARG A 72 -3.99 5.07 -9.05
CA ARG A 72 -5.43 4.86 -9.10
C ARG A 72 -6.22 6.10 -8.65
N ILE A 73 -5.74 6.82 -7.62
CA ILE A 73 -6.33 8.09 -7.17
C ILE A 73 -6.15 9.19 -8.22
N LEU A 74 -5.00 9.25 -8.89
CA LEU A 74 -4.78 10.23 -9.96
C LEU A 74 -5.69 10.00 -11.17
N GLN A 75 -6.02 8.75 -11.48
CA GLN A 75 -6.82 8.36 -12.64
C GLN A 75 -8.34 8.50 -12.43
N THR A 76 -8.82 8.52 -11.19
CA THR A 76 -10.26 8.62 -10.96
C THR A 76 -10.80 10.00 -11.36
N PRO A 77 -11.94 10.07 -12.06
CA PRO A 77 -12.61 11.32 -12.37
C PRO A 77 -13.29 11.93 -11.13
N LEU A 78 -13.54 11.15 -10.09
CA LEU A 78 -14.26 11.56 -8.90
C LEU A 78 -13.43 12.57 -8.07
N PRO A 79 -14.09 13.51 -7.38
CA PRO A 79 -13.44 14.32 -6.36
C PRO A 79 -12.83 13.43 -5.26
N THR A 80 -11.57 13.69 -4.91
CA THR A 80 -10.86 12.96 -3.86
C THR A 80 -10.35 13.89 -2.78
N LEU A 81 -10.48 13.48 -1.52
CA LEU A 81 -10.07 14.23 -0.35
C LEU A 81 -9.20 13.32 0.54
N ALA A 82 -8.03 13.78 0.93
CA ALA A 82 -7.27 13.17 2.03
C ALA A 82 -7.63 13.89 3.34
N VAL A 83 -8.18 13.16 4.31
CA VAL A 83 -8.32 13.61 5.70
C VAL A 83 -7.21 12.95 6.48
N VAL A 84 -6.23 13.75 6.90
CA VAL A 84 -4.97 13.23 7.47
C VAL A 84 -5.03 13.26 8.98
N GLN A 85 -4.89 12.06 9.59
CA GLN A 85 -4.53 11.88 11.00
C GLN A 85 -3.01 11.72 11.14
N ASN A 86 -2.42 10.79 10.39
CA ASN A 86 -0.99 10.63 10.18
C ASN A 86 -0.76 10.13 8.77
N ALA A 87 0.07 10.81 8.00
CA ALA A 87 0.43 10.42 6.63
C ALA A 87 1.95 10.35 6.49
N PHE A 88 2.54 9.36 7.17
CA PHE A 88 3.97 9.12 7.06
C PHE A 88 4.29 8.30 5.82
N SER A 89 5.45 8.60 5.23
CA SER A 89 6.07 7.70 4.27
C SER A 89 5.19 7.47 3.03
N ALA A 90 4.83 6.24 2.72
CA ALA A 90 3.89 5.89 1.66
C ALA A 90 2.54 6.61 1.79
N GLY A 91 2.11 6.93 3.03
CA GLY A 91 0.90 7.71 3.30
C GLY A 91 0.96 9.13 2.76
N ALA A 92 2.14 9.77 2.79
CA ALA A 92 2.35 11.10 2.22
C ALA A 92 2.11 11.10 0.71
N LEU A 93 2.62 10.11 -0.03
CA LEU A 93 2.38 9.96 -1.46
C LEU A 93 0.89 9.84 -1.78
N ILE A 94 0.18 9.02 -0.99
CA ILE A 94 -1.27 8.81 -1.17
C ILE A 94 -2.04 10.11 -0.89
N ALA A 95 -1.70 10.81 0.19
CA ALA A 95 -2.32 12.09 0.53
C ALA A 95 -2.10 13.13 -0.58
N LEU A 96 -0.85 13.28 -1.04
CA LEU A 96 -0.48 14.19 -2.14
C LEU A 96 -1.21 13.88 -3.45
N SER A 97 -1.62 12.64 -3.67
CA SER A 97 -2.34 12.20 -4.88
C SER A 97 -3.80 12.66 -4.89
N CYS A 98 -4.38 13.00 -3.74
CA CYS A 98 -5.75 13.50 -3.63
C CYS A 98 -5.87 14.94 -4.14
N ARG A 99 -7.07 15.32 -4.61
CA ARG A 99 -7.33 16.68 -5.09
C ARG A 99 -7.27 17.69 -3.96
N GLN A 100 -7.77 17.31 -2.78
CA GLN A 100 -7.74 18.14 -1.57
C GLN A 100 -7.11 17.37 -0.42
N ILE A 101 -6.44 18.10 0.48
CA ILE A 101 -5.86 17.57 1.70
C ILE A 101 -6.32 18.44 2.88
N VAL A 102 -6.94 17.79 3.85
CA VAL A 102 -7.34 18.41 5.12
C VAL A 102 -6.57 17.74 6.25
N MET A 103 -5.87 18.54 7.04
CA MET A 103 -5.11 18.09 8.20
C MET A 103 -5.99 18.14 9.45
N LEU A 104 -5.96 17.06 10.26
CA LEU A 104 -6.59 17.05 11.58
C LEU A 104 -5.64 17.58 12.66
N PRO A 105 -6.14 17.93 13.86
CA PRO A 105 -5.28 18.42 14.93
C PRO A 105 -4.21 17.40 15.33
N GLY A 106 -2.94 17.84 15.43
CA GLY A 106 -1.83 16.98 15.77
C GLY A 106 -1.36 16.05 14.65
N SER A 107 -1.92 16.19 13.45
CA SER A 107 -1.53 15.38 12.30
C SER A 107 -0.20 15.83 11.68
N GLU A 108 0.46 14.89 11.02
CA GLU A 108 1.72 15.11 10.32
C GLU A 108 1.70 14.45 8.93
N ILE A 109 2.53 14.98 8.03
CA ILE A 109 2.71 14.47 6.68
C ILE A 109 4.17 14.57 6.25
N GLY A 110 4.73 13.49 5.69
CA GLY A 110 6.11 13.46 5.20
C GLY A 110 6.88 12.19 5.57
N ALA A 111 8.16 12.34 5.89
CA ALA A 111 9.09 11.25 6.28
C ALA A 111 9.10 10.07 5.28
N ALA A 112 9.27 10.36 3.98
CA ALA A 112 9.09 9.36 2.92
C ALA A 112 10.43 8.81 2.34
N LEU A 113 11.50 8.83 3.15
CA LEU A 113 12.76 8.20 2.76
C LEU A 113 12.56 6.68 2.60
N PRO A 114 12.79 6.10 1.41
CA PRO A 114 12.68 4.67 1.24
C PRO A 114 13.81 3.94 1.98
N VAL A 115 13.44 2.88 2.68
CA VAL A 115 14.38 2.01 3.40
C VAL A 115 14.27 0.57 2.93
N VAL A 116 15.39 -0.16 3.02
CA VAL A 116 15.44 -1.61 2.82
C VAL A 116 15.44 -2.25 4.20
N ALA A 117 14.41 -3.05 4.47
CA ALA A 117 14.33 -3.87 5.67
C ALA A 117 14.82 -5.30 5.34
N LEU A 118 15.94 -5.70 5.94
CA LEU A 118 16.45 -7.07 5.85
C LEU A 118 16.17 -7.79 7.17
N PRO A 119 15.91 -9.12 7.15
CA PRO A 119 15.73 -9.89 8.37
C PRO A 119 16.95 -9.75 9.28
N LEU A 120 16.73 -9.49 10.56
CA LEU A 120 17.76 -9.37 11.61
C LEU A 120 18.75 -8.19 11.44
N GLN A 121 18.43 -7.21 10.60
CA GLN A 121 19.20 -5.98 10.43
C GLN A 121 18.32 -4.76 10.68
N GLU A 122 18.93 -3.68 11.11
CA GLU A 122 18.23 -2.39 11.17
C GLU A 122 17.90 -1.90 9.75
N PRO A 123 16.72 -1.27 9.54
CA PRO A 123 16.37 -0.69 8.25
C PRO A 123 17.44 0.31 7.80
N GLN A 124 17.90 0.19 6.56
CA GLN A 124 18.88 1.09 5.97
C GLN A 124 18.26 1.88 4.83
N ALA A 125 18.73 3.11 4.60
CA ALA A 125 18.30 3.88 3.46
C ALA A 125 18.53 3.08 2.16
N ALA A 126 17.55 3.15 1.26
CA ALA A 126 17.66 2.50 -0.03
C ALA A 126 18.76 3.13 -0.90
N ASP A 127 19.17 2.42 -1.95
CA ASP A 127 20.12 2.93 -2.93
C ASP A 127 19.66 4.26 -3.54
N GLN A 128 20.62 5.12 -3.86
CA GLN A 128 20.37 6.44 -4.46
C GLN A 128 19.48 6.38 -5.72
N LYS A 129 19.53 5.29 -6.48
CA LYS A 129 18.67 5.08 -7.64
C LYS A 129 17.19 4.96 -7.24
N VAL A 130 16.90 4.27 -6.16
CA VAL A 130 15.54 4.09 -5.63
C VAL A 130 15.02 5.40 -5.05
N ILE A 131 15.84 6.09 -4.25
CA ILE A 131 15.51 7.43 -3.73
C ILE A 131 15.18 8.38 -4.88
N SER A 132 16.00 8.41 -5.93
CA SER A 132 15.78 9.25 -7.10
C SER A 132 14.48 8.91 -7.85
N ALA A 133 14.16 7.62 -8.00
CA ALA A 133 12.94 7.19 -8.66
C ALA A 133 11.69 7.59 -7.85
N LEU A 134 11.70 7.36 -6.52
CA LEU A 134 10.59 7.74 -5.66
C LEU A 134 10.44 9.27 -5.58
N LYS A 135 11.54 10.02 -5.48
CA LYS A 135 11.54 11.49 -5.57
C LYS A 135 10.87 11.98 -6.85
N GLY A 136 11.22 11.37 -8.00
CA GLY A 136 10.57 11.66 -9.28
C GLY A 136 9.05 11.40 -9.25
N LYS A 137 8.61 10.36 -8.55
CA LYS A 137 7.17 10.07 -8.36
C LYS A 137 6.48 11.14 -7.52
N PHE A 138 7.08 11.56 -6.40
CA PHE A 138 6.54 12.64 -5.56
C PHE A 138 6.47 13.96 -6.33
N ARG A 139 7.50 14.31 -7.11
CA ARG A 139 7.50 15.46 -8.02
C ARG A 139 6.30 15.42 -8.96
N ALA A 140 6.16 14.33 -9.72
CA ALA A 140 5.08 14.18 -10.71
C ALA A 140 3.68 14.32 -10.09
N VAL A 141 3.48 13.76 -8.88
CA VAL A 141 2.22 13.87 -8.14
C VAL A 141 1.98 15.32 -7.68
N ALA A 142 3.00 15.99 -7.14
CA ALA A 142 2.92 17.37 -6.69
C ALA A 142 2.58 18.30 -7.87
N GLU A 143 3.25 18.14 -9.01
CA GLU A 143 2.96 18.87 -10.26
C GLU A 143 1.50 18.64 -10.71
N ALA A 144 1.06 17.39 -10.74
CA ALA A 144 -0.30 17.02 -11.16
C ALA A 144 -1.40 17.63 -10.25
N ARG A 145 -1.07 17.92 -9.00
CA ARG A 145 -2.00 18.50 -8.00
C ARG A 145 -1.72 19.97 -7.69
N GLY A 146 -0.75 20.61 -8.36
CA GLY A 146 -0.39 22.01 -8.14
C GLY A 146 0.17 22.30 -6.75
N ARG A 147 0.87 21.31 -6.16
CA ARG A 147 1.49 21.44 -4.83
C ARG A 147 2.96 21.80 -4.94
N PRO A 148 3.58 22.36 -3.87
CA PRO A 148 5.01 22.72 -3.88
C PRO A 148 5.91 21.50 -4.12
N VAL A 149 6.56 21.48 -5.27
CA VAL A 149 7.37 20.34 -5.74
C VAL A 149 8.58 20.13 -4.83
N GLU A 150 9.27 21.21 -4.46
CA GLU A 150 10.47 21.14 -3.64
C GLU A 150 10.19 20.50 -2.26
N LEU A 151 9.03 20.79 -1.67
CA LEU A 151 8.64 20.22 -0.39
C LEU A 151 8.28 18.73 -0.52
N ALA A 152 7.60 18.35 -1.61
CA ALA A 152 7.29 16.96 -1.88
C ALA A 152 8.58 16.13 -2.10
N GLU A 153 9.56 16.68 -2.81
CA GLU A 153 10.87 16.05 -3.01
C GLU A 153 11.66 15.92 -1.70
N ALA A 154 11.63 16.96 -0.86
CA ALA A 154 12.34 16.96 0.42
C ALA A 154 11.75 15.94 1.42
N MET A 155 10.50 15.51 1.27
CA MET A 155 9.93 14.40 2.04
C MET A 155 10.64 13.06 1.76
N VAL A 156 11.24 12.92 0.56
CA VAL A 156 11.86 11.67 0.09
C VAL A 156 13.39 11.74 0.18
N ASP A 157 13.99 12.87 -0.20
CA ASP A 157 15.44 13.01 -0.32
C ASP A 157 16.02 13.78 0.87
N PRO A 158 16.71 13.09 1.78
CA PRO A 158 17.27 13.73 2.98
C PRO A 158 18.43 14.69 2.67
N ASN A 159 18.93 14.73 1.42
CA ASN A 159 19.94 15.70 1.02
C ASN A 159 19.35 17.09 0.70
N LEU A 160 18.03 17.18 0.54
CA LEU A 160 17.33 18.43 0.32
C LEU A 160 17.02 19.10 1.67
N GLU A 161 17.79 20.11 1.99
CA GLU A 161 17.56 20.93 3.18
C GLU A 161 16.41 21.91 2.92
N VAL A 162 15.48 22.01 3.87
CA VAL A 162 14.44 23.05 3.88
C VAL A 162 14.67 23.94 5.09
N PRO A 163 15.17 25.18 4.88
CA PRO A 163 15.57 26.06 5.96
C PRO A 163 14.46 26.25 7.01
N GLY A 164 14.78 25.99 8.27
CA GLY A 164 13.84 26.11 9.40
C GLY A 164 12.83 24.97 9.55
N LEU A 165 12.88 23.92 8.71
CA LEU A 165 11.95 22.78 8.74
C LEU A 165 12.67 21.42 8.81
N SER A 166 13.65 21.17 7.97
CA SER A 166 14.46 19.95 8.01
C SER A 166 15.93 20.26 7.76
N ALA A 167 16.81 19.63 8.53
CA ALA A 167 18.25 19.70 8.31
C ALA A 167 18.68 18.70 7.21
N LYS A 168 19.89 18.90 6.69
CA LYS A 168 20.49 17.93 5.79
C LYS A 168 20.69 16.59 6.49
N GLY A 169 20.22 15.53 5.91
CA GLY A 169 20.22 14.17 6.47
C GLY A 169 18.86 13.71 7.00
N GLU A 170 17.89 14.61 7.09
CA GLU A 170 16.55 14.33 7.61
C GLU A 170 15.50 14.55 6.53
N PRO A 171 14.63 13.54 6.23
CA PRO A 171 13.51 13.73 5.32
C PRO A 171 12.49 14.70 5.94
N LEU A 172 11.93 15.58 5.11
CA LEU A 172 10.97 16.59 5.57
C LEU A 172 9.71 15.94 6.14
N THR A 173 9.31 16.41 7.33
CA THR A 173 7.99 16.14 7.93
C THR A 173 7.35 17.47 8.29
N LEU A 174 6.07 17.63 7.95
CA LEU A 174 5.31 18.84 8.22
C LEU A 174 4.19 18.56 9.21
N SER A 175 4.10 19.39 10.24
CA SER A 175 2.92 19.45 11.09
C SER A 175 1.72 20.02 10.32
N ALA A 176 0.50 19.82 10.83
CA ALA A 176 -0.72 20.35 10.23
C ALA A 176 -0.65 21.85 9.91
N ASP A 177 -0.12 22.65 10.84
CA ASP A 177 0.02 24.09 10.64
C ASP A 177 0.97 24.44 9.50
N LYS A 178 2.14 23.80 9.47
CA LYS A 178 3.14 24.02 8.44
C LYS A 178 2.70 23.49 7.06
N ALA A 179 2.02 22.35 7.03
CA ALA A 179 1.50 21.82 5.79
C ALA A 179 0.51 22.77 5.11
N VAL A 180 -0.35 23.44 5.88
CA VAL A 180 -1.31 24.43 5.35
C VAL A 180 -0.60 25.74 5.00
N GLU A 181 0.27 26.26 5.89
CA GLU A 181 1.04 27.50 5.66
C GLU A 181 1.83 27.42 4.35
N LEU A 182 2.45 26.27 4.11
CA LEU A 182 3.29 26.02 2.93
C LEU A 182 2.51 25.47 1.72
N LYS A 183 1.19 25.40 1.78
CA LYS A 183 0.29 24.95 0.69
C LYS A 183 0.52 23.49 0.24
N VAL A 184 1.09 22.67 1.09
CA VAL A 184 1.12 21.22 0.92
C VAL A 184 -0.26 20.63 1.24
N ALA A 185 -0.94 21.15 2.26
CA ALA A 185 -2.34 20.87 2.53
C ALA A 185 -3.22 22.11 2.28
N ASP A 186 -4.51 21.90 2.06
CA ASP A 186 -5.44 22.97 1.69
C ASP A 186 -5.99 23.69 2.93
N LEU A 187 -6.34 22.92 3.99
CA LEU A 187 -6.89 23.49 5.22
C LEU A 187 -6.73 22.54 6.42
N LYS A 188 -7.06 23.06 7.62
CA LYS A 188 -7.22 22.25 8.84
C LYS A 188 -8.69 22.19 9.23
N ALA A 189 -9.07 21.07 9.86
CA ALA A 189 -10.39 20.90 10.45
C ALA A 189 -10.26 20.20 11.82
N ALA A 190 -11.17 20.48 12.75
CA ALA A 190 -11.10 19.90 14.08
C ALA A 190 -11.56 18.42 14.12
N SER A 191 -12.27 17.96 13.09
CA SER A 191 -12.80 16.61 13.03
C SER A 191 -13.00 16.15 11.57
N LEU A 192 -13.20 14.83 11.38
CA LEU A 192 -13.60 14.28 10.08
C LEU A 192 -14.87 14.95 9.53
N TYR A 193 -15.86 15.20 10.40
CA TYR A 193 -17.11 15.84 10.00
C TYR A 193 -16.89 17.25 9.42
N GLU A 194 -16.12 18.06 10.14
CA GLU A 194 -15.73 19.39 9.66
C GLU A 194 -14.89 19.35 8.39
N ALA A 195 -13.94 18.39 8.31
CA ALA A 195 -13.10 18.21 7.14
C ALA A 195 -13.93 17.95 5.88
N LEU A 196 -14.94 17.08 5.99
CA LEU A 196 -15.84 16.77 4.88
C LEU A 196 -16.64 18.00 4.45
N GLN A 197 -17.24 18.73 5.41
CA GLN A 197 -18.01 19.94 5.12
C GLN A 197 -17.15 21.03 4.48
N ALA A 198 -15.98 21.31 5.06
CA ALA A 198 -15.09 22.36 4.57
C ALA A 198 -14.54 22.07 3.16
N ALA A 199 -14.37 20.80 2.82
CA ALA A 199 -13.96 20.34 1.50
C ALA A 199 -15.14 20.21 0.50
N GLY A 200 -16.37 20.50 0.91
CA GLY A 200 -17.56 20.43 0.05
C GLY A 200 -18.14 19.04 -0.14
N PHE A 201 -17.79 18.08 0.73
CA PHE A 201 -18.37 16.74 0.74
C PHE A 201 -19.57 16.65 1.68
N SER A 202 -20.48 15.71 1.39
CA SER A 202 -21.52 15.37 2.35
C SER A 202 -20.88 14.77 3.61
N PRO A 203 -21.29 15.20 4.82
CA PRO A 203 -20.82 14.57 6.04
C PRO A 203 -21.45 13.19 6.28
N GLU A 204 -22.55 12.87 5.57
CA GLU A 204 -23.14 11.54 5.55
C GLU A 204 -22.36 10.67 4.58
N VAL A 205 -21.44 9.87 5.12
CA VAL A 205 -20.58 9.00 4.34
C VAL A 205 -20.91 7.54 4.60
N GLU A 206 -20.85 6.72 3.55
CA GLU A 206 -20.79 5.27 3.69
C GLU A 206 -19.32 4.86 3.85
N ARG A 207 -18.93 4.45 5.07
CA ARG A 207 -17.57 3.94 5.30
C ARG A 207 -17.42 2.57 4.68
N LEU A 208 -16.53 2.44 3.72
CA LEU A 208 -16.19 1.17 3.11
C LEU A 208 -15.22 0.40 4.03
N ALA A 209 -15.37 -0.91 4.07
CA ALA A 209 -14.48 -1.80 4.81
C ALA A 209 -13.89 -2.85 3.87
N PRO A 210 -12.63 -3.27 4.08
CA PRO A 210 -12.07 -4.39 3.35
C PRO A 210 -12.90 -5.65 3.56
N GLY A 211 -13.25 -6.32 2.47
CA GLY A 211 -13.96 -7.61 2.56
C GLY A 211 -13.10 -8.70 3.21
N PRO A 212 -13.70 -9.84 3.62
CA PRO A 212 -12.98 -10.92 4.32
C PRO A 212 -11.74 -11.42 3.57
N ARG A 213 -11.82 -11.51 2.25
CA ARG A 213 -10.70 -11.90 1.38
C ARG A 213 -9.50 -10.96 1.55
N VAL A 214 -9.75 -9.64 1.54
CA VAL A 214 -8.70 -8.63 1.70
C VAL A 214 -8.14 -8.66 3.12
N GLN A 215 -8.98 -8.85 4.14
CA GLN A 215 -8.54 -8.96 5.54
C GLN A 215 -7.63 -10.17 5.75
N VAL A 216 -8.00 -11.34 5.21
CA VAL A 216 -7.15 -12.54 5.26
C VAL A 216 -5.84 -12.31 4.51
N ALA A 217 -5.89 -11.71 3.31
CA ALA A 217 -4.70 -11.38 2.55
C ALA A 217 -3.77 -10.45 3.35
N ARG A 218 -4.28 -9.37 3.93
CA ARG A 218 -3.51 -8.44 4.78
C ARG A 218 -2.87 -9.14 5.98
N PHE A 219 -3.61 -10.01 6.66
CA PHE A 219 -3.07 -10.78 7.78
C PHE A 219 -1.91 -11.68 7.35
N LEU A 220 -2.10 -12.47 6.30
CA LEU A 220 -1.09 -13.42 5.81
C LEU A 220 0.14 -12.73 5.19
N THR A 221 -0.03 -11.55 4.59
CA THR A 221 1.07 -10.80 3.95
C THR A 221 1.67 -9.72 4.84
N SER A 222 1.18 -9.53 6.07
CA SER A 222 1.84 -8.64 7.02
C SER A 222 3.28 -9.07 7.26
N SER A 223 4.19 -8.11 7.38
CA SER A 223 5.64 -8.37 7.45
C SER A 223 6.00 -9.41 8.51
N THR A 224 5.35 -9.36 9.68
CA THR A 224 5.58 -10.31 10.77
C THR A 224 5.07 -11.70 10.44
N VAL A 225 3.81 -11.83 9.99
CA VAL A 225 3.18 -13.14 9.73
C VAL A 225 3.83 -13.80 8.52
N ALA A 226 4.05 -13.09 7.43
CA ALA A 226 4.71 -13.60 6.25
C ALA A 226 6.14 -14.09 6.56
N GLY A 227 6.90 -13.29 7.34
CA GLY A 227 8.24 -13.67 7.80
C GLY A 227 8.23 -14.95 8.65
N LEU A 228 7.30 -15.08 9.60
CA LEU A 228 7.16 -16.28 10.42
C LEU A 228 6.74 -17.51 9.60
N LEU A 229 5.75 -17.36 8.71
CA LEU A 229 5.31 -18.46 7.84
C LEU A 229 6.45 -18.99 6.97
N LEU A 230 7.23 -18.08 6.38
CA LEU A 230 8.38 -18.45 5.56
C LEU A 230 9.49 -19.11 6.40
N ALA A 231 9.90 -18.48 7.50
CA ALA A 231 10.99 -18.98 8.34
C ALA A 231 10.66 -20.34 8.96
N LEU A 232 9.47 -20.50 9.54
CA LEU A 232 9.04 -21.77 10.13
C LEU A 232 8.82 -22.84 9.04
N GLY A 233 8.25 -22.44 7.90
CA GLY A 233 8.08 -23.34 6.77
C GLY A 233 9.38 -23.93 6.29
N LEU A 234 10.40 -23.09 6.05
CA LEU A 234 11.73 -23.52 5.61
C LEU A 234 12.46 -24.32 6.69
N LEU A 235 12.40 -23.88 7.97
CA LEU A 235 13.03 -24.59 9.08
C LEU A 235 12.47 -25.99 9.24
N LEU A 236 11.15 -26.16 9.21
CA LEU A 236 10.50 -27.45 9.35
C LEU A 236 10.80 -28.39 8.16
N LEU A 237 10.88 -27.84 6.95
CA LEU A 237 11.34 -28.62 5.80
C LEU A 237 12.82 -29.02 5.92
N LEU A 238 13.66 -28.16 6.48
CA LEU A 238 15.05 -28.49 6.77
C LEU A 238 15.15 -29.63 7.80
N VAL A 239 14.37 -29.58 8.89
CA VAL A 239 14.29 -30.66 9.88
C VAL A 239 13.84 -31.97 9.24
N GLU A 240 12.86 -31.93 8.34
CA GLU A 240 12.36 -33.09 7.61
C GLU A 240 13.44 -33.76 6.76
N LEU A 241 14.39 -33.00 6.21
CA LEU A 241 15.51 -33.57 5.45
C LEU A 241 16.41 -34.51 6.27
N PHE A 242 16.45 -34.34 7.59
CA PHE A 242 17.24 -35.16 8.51
C PHE A 242 16.43 -36.30 9.16
N THR A 243 15.12 -36.38 8.88
CA THR A 243 14.25 -37.46 9.38
C THR A 243 13.96 -38.46 8.28
N PRO A 244 14.01 -39.78 8.58
CA PRO A 244 13.69 -40.81 7.58
C PRO A 244 12.18 -40.84 7.30
N GLY A 245 11.79 -40.72 6.02
CA GLY A 245 10.41 -40.70 5.58
C GLY A 245 9.81 -39.28 5.58
N PHE A 246 8.50 -39.20 5.29
CA PHE A 246 7.73 -37.94 5.35
C PHE A 246 6.95 -37.89 6.65
N GLY A 247 7.30 -36.95 7.53
CA GLY A 247 6.73 -36.82 8.88
C GLY A 247 5.94 -35.57 9.12
N VAL A 248 5.67 -35.31 10.41
CA VAL A 248 4.90 -34.15 10.87
C VAL A 248 5.60 -32.85 10.54
N ALA A 249 6.93 -32.81 10.62
CA ALA A 249 7.70 -31.60 10.33
C ALA A 249 7.54 -31.18 8.85
N GLY A 250 7.63 -32.12 7.92
CA GLY A 250 7.41 -31.86 6.50
C GLY A 250 5.99 -31.37 6.20
N ALA A 251 4.99 -32.03 6.80
CA ALA A 251 3.59 -31.64 6.62
C ALA A 251 3.30 -30.20 7.12
N LEU A 252 3.80 -29.87 8.31
CA LEU A 252 3.65 -28.52 8.87
C LEU A 252 4.45 -27.48 8.07
N GLY A 253 5.67 -27.82 7.63
CA GLY A 253 6.48 -26.94 6.80
C GLY A 253 5.79 -26.59 5.50
N LEU A 254 5.21 -27.60 4.82
CA LEU A 254 4.42 -27.38 3.61
C LEU A 254 3.15 -26.55 3.88
N ALA A 255 2.46 -26.78 5.01
CA ALA A 255 1.27 -26.02 5.36
C ALA A 255 1.61 -24.53 5.58
N PHE A 256 2.71 -24.20 6.27
CA PHE A 256 3.14 -22.81 6.45
C PHE A 256 3.53 -22.15 5.12
N LEU A 257 4.24 -22.83 4.25
CA LEU A 257 4.56 -22.31 2.92
C LEU A 257 3.31 -22.16 2.04
N ALA A 258 2.36 -23.09 2.13
CA ALA A 258 1.09 -22.98 1.43
C ALA A 258 0.29 -21.73 1.86
N LEU A 259 0.24 -21.44 3.17
CA LEU A 259 -0.37 -20.22 3.70
C LEU A 259 0.35 -18.96 3.23
N TYR A 260 1.69 -18.98 3.21
CA TYR A 260 2.51 -17.89 2.70
C TYR A 260 2.20 -17.58 1.23
N PHE A 261 2.23 -18.57 0.35
CA PHE A 261 1.94 -18.40 -1.08
C PHE A 261 0.46 -18.06 -1.34
N ALA A 262 -0.47 -18.65 -0.55
CA ALA A 262 -1.89 -18.30 -0.64
C ALA A 262 -2.14 -16.84 -0.25
N GLY A 263 -1.47 -16.33 0.79
CA GLY A 263 -1.50 -14.93 1.18
C GLY A 263 -1.04 -14.02 0.04
N GLY A 264 0.12 -14.32 -0.55
CA GLY A 264 0.67 -13.59 -1.69
C GLY A 264 -0.27 -13.59 -2.91
N TRP A 265 -0.87 -14.73 -3.23
CA TRP A 265 -1.83 -14.84 -4.32
C TRP A 265 -3.13 -14.05 -4.05
N LEU A 266 -3.66 -14.11 -2.83
CA LEU A 266 -4.84 -13.34 -2.44
C LEU A 266 -4.61 -11.83 -2.50
N ALA A 267 -3.39 -11.39 -2.19
CA ALA A 267 -2.95 -10.00 -2.26
C ALA A 267 -2.60 -9.55 -3.70
N GLY A 268 -2.56 -10.47 -4.67
CA GLY A 268 -2.13 -10.18 -6.05
C GLY A 268 -0.61 -9.95 -6.18
N LEU A 269 0.19 -10.45 -5.24
CA LEU A 269 1.65 -10.39 -5.24
C LEU A 269 2.29 -11.54 -6.00
N SER A 270 1.67 -12.73 -5.94
CA SER A 270 2.15 -13.94 -6.60
C SER A 270 1.30 -14.21 -7.85
N GLY A 271 1.97 -14.49 -8.94
CA GLY A 271 1.34 -14.92 -10.18
C GLY A 271 1.03 -16.43 -10.18
N ALA A 272 0.50 -16.92 -11.28
CA ALA A 272 0.26 -18.35 -11.47
C ALA A 272 1.57 -19.14 -11.54
N PHE A 273 2.66 -18.51 -11.97
CA PHE A 273 3.95 -19.15 -12.14
C PHE A 273 4.58 -19.56 -10.80
N GLU A 274 4.59 -18.67 -9.79
CA GLU A 274 5.12 -18.95 -8.45
C GLU A 274 4.31 -20.04 -7.75
N LEU A 275 2.99 -20.01 -7.91
CA LEU A 275 2.12 -21.06 -7.39
C LEU A 275 2.38 -22.41 -8.06
N LEU A 276 2.57 -22.44 -9.38
CA LEU A 276 2.93 -23.67 -10.11
C LEU A 276 4.29 -24.22 -9.68
N LEU A 277 5.29 -23.36 -9.46
CA LEU A 277 6.60 -23.80 -8.94
C LEU A 277 6.48 -24.39 -7.54
N PHE A 278 5.67 -23.76 -6.67
CA PHE A 278 5.41 -24.31 -5.34
C PHE A 278 4.72 -25.67 -5.42
N LEU A 279 3.67 -25.82 -6.24
CA LEU A 279 2.97 -27.09 -6.44
C LEU A 279 3.88 -28.16 -7.02
N LEU A 280 4.78 -27.79 -7.95
CA LEU A 280 5.79 -28.71 -8.49
C LEU A 280 6.77 -29.16 -7.40
N ALA A 281 7.24 -28.24 -6.54
CA ALA A 281 8.11 -28.58 -5.41
C ALA A 281 7.43 -29.55 -4.44
N VAL A 282 6.14 -29.32 -4.13
CA VAL A 282 5.32 -30.24 -3.32
C VAL A 282 5.18 -31.62 -3.99
N ALA A 283 4.87 -31.65 -5.29
CA ALA A 283 4.73 -32.89 -6.04
C ALA A 283 6.03 -33.71 -6.08
N LEU A 284 7.17 -33.03 -6.28
CA LEU A 284 8.47 -33.67 -6.25
C LEU A 284 8.82 -34.23 -4.87
N LEU A 285 8.49 -33.51 -3.81
CA LEU A 285 8.68 -33.92 -2.42
C LEU A 285 7.84 -35.17 -2.09
N LEU A 286 6.58 -35.17 -2.51
CA LEU A 286 5.68 -36.32 -2.33
C LEU A 286 6.10 -37.52 -3.17
N ALA A 287 6.54 -37.30 -4.40
CA ALA A 287 7.02 -38.36 -5.27
C ALA A 287 8.25 -39.05 -4.67
N GLU A 288 9.19 -38.30 -4.09
CA GLU A 288 10.35 -38.87 -3.43
C GLU A 288 9.98 -39.65 -2.15
N ALA A 289 9.09 -39.07 -1.32
CA ALA A 289 8.65 -39.74 -0.11
C ALA A 289 7.94 -41.08 -0.37
N LEU A 290 7.18 -41.15 -1.49
CA LEU A 290 6.35 -42.31 -1.83
C LEU A 290 7.04 -43.31 -2.76
N LEU A 291 7.91 -42.85 -3.69
CA LEU A 291 8.45 -43.68 -4.76
C LEU A 291 9.93 -44.04 -4.56
N PHE A 292 10.71 -43.18 -3.88
CA PHE A 292 12.18 -43.35 -3.75
C PHE A 292 12.67 -43.03 -2.33
N PRO A 293 12.30 -43.81 -1.31
CA PRO A 293 12.77 -43.55 0.05
C PRO A 293 14.31 -43.79 0.11
N GLY A 294 15.07 -42.69 0.13
CA GLY A 294 16.50 -42.72 0.44
C GLY A 294 17.49 -42.27 -0.63
N CYS A 295 17.10 -41.69 -1.75
CA CYS A 295 18.05 -41.27 -2.80
C CYS A 295 18.17 -39.75 -2.98
N GLY A 296 19.40 -39.24 -2.83
CA GLY A 296 19.75 -37.83 -2.81
C GLY A 296 19.64 -37.03 -4.11
N ILE A 297 19.22 -37.58 -5.25
CA ILE A 297 19.12 -36.86 -6.53
C ILE A 297 17.82 -36.02 -6.58
N ALA A 298 16.72 -36.56 -6.06
CA ALA A 298 15.46 -35.82 -5.94
C ALA A 298 15.54 -34.77 -4.81
N GLY A 299 16.41 -34.96 -3.81
CA GLY A 299 16.67 -33.96 -2.75
C GLY A 299 17.31 -32.66 -3.27
N ALA A 300 18.23 -32.77 -4.22
CA ALA A 300 18.88 -31.61 -4.83
C ALA A 300 17.91 -30.84 -5.74
N SER A 301 17.01 -31.51 -6.47
CA SER A 301 15.99 -30.84 -7.29
C SER A 301 14.88 -30.19 -6.45
N ARG A 302 14.56 -30.73 -5.27
CA ARG A 302 13.66 -30.13 -4.27
C ARG A 302 14.16 -28.79 -3.78
N ALA A 303 15.39 -28.77 -3.26
CA ALA A 303 16.03 -27.56 -2.77
C ALA A 303 16.07 -26.50 -3.87
N GLY A 304 16.41 -26.88 -5.10
CA GLY A 304 16.42 -26.01 -6.26
C GLY A 304 15.04 -25.43 -6.60
N SER A 305 13.99 -26.23 -6.58
CA SER A 305 12.62 -25.76 -6.90
C SER A 305 12.03 -24.86 -5.81
N ILE A 306 12.29 -25.17 -4.54
CA ILE A 306 11.86 -24.32 -3.41
C ILE A 306 12.63 -22.99 -3.43
N LEU A 307 13.96 -23.04 -3.61
CA LEU A 307 14.78 -21.83 -3.73
C LEU A 307 14.40 -21.01 -4.95
N ALA A 308 14.09 -21.64 -6.08
CA ALA A 308 13.60 -20.95 -7.26
C ALA A 308 12.24 -20.29 -7.00
N SER A 309 11.28 -20.98 -6.37
CA SER A 309 9.99 -20.40 -6.06
C SER A 309 10.12 -19.21 -5.09
N VAL A 310 10.98 -19.31 -4.10
CA VAL A 310 11.30 -18.20 -3.18
C VAL A 310 12.01 -17.06 -3.92
N TYR A 311 12.99 -17.38 -4.77
CA TYR A 311 13.72 -16.39 -5.58
C TYR A 311 12.79 -15.65 -6.54
N PHE A 312 11.90 -16.33 -7.26
CA PHE A 312 10.95 -15.68 -8.16
C PHE A 312 9.86 -14.91 -7.43
N THR A 313 9.48 -15.35 -6.23
CA THR A 313 8.55 -14.56 -5.38
C THR A 313 9.21 -13.28 -4.86
N PHE A 314 10.51 -13.29 -4.57
CA PHE A 314 11.25 -12.14 -4.03
C PHE A 314 12.19 -11.49 -5.03
N GLY A 315 12.75 -12.22 -6.03
CA GLY A 315 13.86 -11.78 -6.87
C GLY A 315 13.52 -10.62 -7.80
N GLU A 316 12.36 -10.63 -8.44
CA GLU A 316 11.85 -9.48 -9.22
C GLU A 316 11.26 -8.39 -8.31
N ASN A 317 10.81 -8.74 -7.11
CA ASN A 317 10.23 -7.86 -6.12
C ASN A 317 11.17 -7.53 -4.94
N ALA A 318 12.34 -8.15 -4.84
CA ALA A 318 13.32 -7.82 -3.78
C ALA A 318 13.76 -6.36 -3.83
N LEU A 319 13.76 -5.76 -5.03
CA LEU A 319 13.95 -4.31 -5.24
C LEU A 319 12.70 -3.48 -4.92
N LEU A 320 11.53 -4.12 -4.76
CA LEU A 320 10.24 -3.49 -4.50
C LEU A 320 9.73 -3.72 -3.07
N VAL A 321 10.35 -4.60 -2.29
CA VAL A 321 10.09 -4.74 -0.84
C VAL A 321 10.82 -3.65 -0.08
N LEU A 322 10.70 -2.43 -0.58
CA LEU A 322 11.09 -1.24 0.17
C LEU A 322 9.92 -0.90 1.08
N SER A 323 10.08 -1.15 2.37
CA SER A 323 9.26 -0.47 3.35
C SER A 323 9.76 0.97 3.42
N VAL A 324 8.85 1.90 3.34
CA VAL A 324 9.12 3.31 3.61
C VAL A 324 8.78 3.49 5.08
N ALA A 325 9.79 3.71 5.91
CA ALA A 325 9.62 3.96 7.34
C ALA A 325 9.23 5.40 7.61
#